data_18061913aee3a442088f464d9d32d343
#
_entry.id   18061913aee3a442088f464d9d32d343
#
_cell.length_a   1.000
_cell.length_b   1.000
_cell.length_c   1.000
_cell.angle_alpha   90.00
_cell.angle_beta   90.00
_cell.angle_gamma   90.00
#
_symmetry.space_group_name_H-M   'P 1'
#
loop_
_entity.id
_entity.type
_entity.pdbx_description
1 polymer ?
#
loop_
_entity_poly.entity_id
_entity_poly.type
_entity_poly.pdbx_seq_one_letter_code
_entity_poly.pdbx_strand_id
1 'polypeptide(L)'
;MHTTTNFLDEDTCNYILSELTGVSCAWYYTPSVGSVDGDDGFMFGHIFYDHRGKCSDFYDVIVKPIIYKAGFTEQHLLRAKANLYTNQGKAIEHDYHIDNPVQGNLYERPAGVILYNLTTNNGYTEMKTGEKFYSNRNEAIFFDQSIEHRSVTQTDTDLRINININYEYPNSPSTE
;
A
#
# COMPACT_ATOMS: atom_id res chain seq x y z
N MET A 1 -12.82 4.57 -8.73
CA MET A 1 -11.35 4.50 -8.78
C MET A 1 -10.81 5.76 -9.43
N HIS A 2 -9.74 6.37 -8.90
CA HIS A 2 -9.07 7.54 -9.49
C HIS A 2 -7.60 7.59 -9.04
N THR A 3 -6.78 8.37 -9.76
CA THR A 3 -5.39 8.63 -9.43
C THR A 3 -5.15 10.12 -9.17
N THR A 4 -4.16 10.43 -8.36
CA THR A 4 -3.73 11.81 -8.08
C THR A 4 -2.21 11.87 -8.14
N THR A 5 -1.66 12.58 -9.11
CA THR A 5 -0.22 12.83 -9.26
C THR A 5 0.22 14.01 -8.41
N ASN A 6 1.52 14.07 -8.06
CA ASN A 6 2.07 15.08 -7.14
C ASN A 6 1.23 15.17 -5.85
N PHE A 7 0.94 14.00 -5.30
CA PHE A 7 -0.02 13.86 -4.20
C PHE A 7 0.42 14.58 -2.94
N LEU A 8 1.67 14.41 -2.54
CA LEU A 8 2.31 15.20 -1.47
C LEU A 8 3.22 16.27 -2.07
N ASP A 9 3.65 17.23 -1.27
CA ASP A 9 4.77 18.09 -1.65
C ASP A 9 6.06 17.26 -1.77
N GLU A 10 6.99 17.74 -2.62
CA GLU A 10 8.20 17.00 -2.93
C GLU A 10 9.12 16.78 -1.71
N ASP A 11 9.17 17.73 -0.79
CA ASP A 11 10.02 17.61 0.41
C ASP A 11 9.49 16.49 1.32
N THR A 12 8.17 16.44 1.53
CA THR A 12 7.53 15.36 2.29
C THR A 12 7.71 14.01 1.59
N CYS A 13 7.52 13.94 0.27
CA CYS A 13 7.73 12.70 -0.49
C CYS A 13 9.19 12.22 -0.40
N ASN A 14 10.17 13.12 -0.54
CA ASN A 14 11.60 12.81 -0.39
C ASN A 14 11.93 12.33 1.02
N TYR A 15 11.37 13.00 2.03
CA TYR A 15 11.58 12.62 3.41
C TYR A 15 11.06 11.20 3.70
N ILE A 16 9.82 10.89 3.29
CA ILE A 16 9.25 9.53 3.44
C ILE A 16 10.13 8.48 2.76
N LEU A 17 10.59 8.73 1.54
CA LEU A 17 11.47 7.80 0.83
C LEU A 17 12.80 7.60 1.57
N SER A 18 13.40 8.68 2.09
CA SER A 18 14.65 8.62 2.84
C SER A 18 14.52 7.82 4.14
N GLU A 19 13.41 7.96 4.86
CA GLU A 19 13.14 7.17 6.07
C GLU A 19 13.00 5.67 5.74
N LEU A 20 12.26 5.33 4.68
CA LEU A 20 12.04 3.93 4.29
C LEU A 20 13.26 3.24 3.67
N THR A 21 14.18 4.00 3.08
CA THR A 21 15.44 3.47 2.54
C THR A 21 16.60 3.64 3.50
N GLY A 22 16.38 4.29 4.64
CA GLY A 22 17.35 4.50 5.69
C GLY A 22 17.65 3.24 6.51
N VAL A 23 18.78 3.25 7.20
CA VAL A 23 19.24 2.11 8.01
C VAL A 23 18.37 1.82 9.24
N SER A 24 17.51 2.75 9.65
CA SER A 24 16.63 2.61 10.81
C SER A 24 15.31 1.91 10.49
N CYS A 25 14.95 1.80 9.21
CA CYS A 25 13.71 1.14 8.80
C CYS A 25 13.90 -0.37 8.73
N ALA A 26 13.22 -1.10 9.62
CA ALA A 26 13.21 -2.55 9.59
C ALA A 26 12.22 -3.06 8.54
N TRP A 27 12.68 -3.95 7.67
CA TRP A 27 11.86 -4.63 6.69
C TRP A 27 11.71 -6.12 7.03
N TYR A 28 10.50 -6.63 6.99
CA TYR A 28 10.18 -7.99 7.36
C TYR A 28 9.84 -8.82 6.12
N TYR A 29 10.49 -9.96 5.98
CA TYR A 29 10.24 -10.89 4.89
C TYR A 29 8.82 -11.44 4.92
N THR A 30 8.15 -11.40 3.77
CA THR A 30 6.82 -11.97 3.53
C THR A 30 6.94 -12.95 2.37
N PRO A 31 6.71 -14.25 2.60
CA PRO A 31 6.97 -15.31 1.61
C PRO A 31 5.97 -15.36 0.45
N SER A 32 4.83 -14.66 0.58
CA SER A 32 3.83 -14.53 -0.50
C SER A 32 3.20 -13.15 -0.47
N VAL A 33 2.65 -12.70 -1.59
CA VAL A 33 2.06 -11.35 -1.73
C VAL A 33 0.54 -11.39 -1.73
N GLY A 34 -0.10 -12.31 -2.43
CA GLY A 34 -1.53 -12.34 -2.64
C GLY A 34 -2.25 -13.59 -2.13
N SER A 35 -1.55 -14.70 -1.93
CA SER A 35 -2.14 -16.01 -1.59
C SER A 35 -1.63 -16.56 -0.27
N VAL A 36 -2.50 -17.29 0.43
CA VAL A 36 -2.14 -18.02 1.67
C VAL A 36 -1.27 -19.25 1.34
N ASP A 37 -1.45 -19.83 0.16
CA ASP A 37 -0.73 -21.04 -0.29
C ASP A 37 0.62 -20.72 -0.95
N GLY A 38 0.97 -19.43 -1.05
CA GLY A 38 2.20 -18.93 -1.65
C GLY A 38 2.07 -18.76 -3.17
N ASP A 39 2.32 -17.55 -3.63
CA ASP A 39 2.62 -17.28 -5.03
C ASP A 39 4.13 -17.40 -5.25
N ASP A 40 4.59 -17.41 -6.52
CA ASP A 40 6.01 -17.55 -6.89
C ASP A 40 6.89 -16.35 -6.45
N GLY A 41 6.35 -15.42 -5.67
CA GLY A 41 7.02 -14.19 -5.29
C GLY A 41 7.07 -13.96 -3.79
N PHE A 42 7.98 -13.09 -3.39
CA PHE A 42 8.09 -12.58 -2.03
C PHE A 42 8.17 -11.06 -2.05
N MET A 43 7.93 -10.46 -0.91
CA MET A 43 8.16 -9.04 -0.68
C MET A 43 8.71 -8.82 0.73
N PHE A 44 9.06 -7.58 1.02
CA PHE A 44 9.29 -7.13 2.38
C PHE A 44 8.21 -6.14 2.78
N GLY A 45 7.77 -6.23 4.01
CA GLY A 45 6.73 -5.36 4.56
C GLY A 45 7.20 -4.62 5.80
N HIS A 46 6.65 -3.42 6.03
CA HIS A 46 6.76 -2.70 7.28
C HIS A 46 5.38 -2.20 7.68
N ILE A 47 4.85 -2.66 8.82
CA ILE A 47 3.53 -2.31 9.31
C ILE A 47 3.65 -1.06 10.18
N PHE A 48 2.91 -0.01 9.83
CA PHE A 48 2.82 1.23 10.62
C PHE A 48 1.64 1.23 11.58
N TYR A 49 0.53 0.60 11.16
CA TYR A 49 -0.73 0.59 11.90
C TYR A 49 -1.55 -0.66 11.53
N ASP A 50 -2.15 -1.30 12.52
CA ASP A 50 -3.13 -2.38 12.37
C ASP A 50 -4.16 -2.35 13.51
N HIS A 51 -4.94 -3.43 13.68
CA HIS A 51 -5.94 -3.56 14.74
C HIS A 51 -5.41 -3.37 16.18
N ARG A 52 -4.11 -3.39 16.38
CA ARG A 52 -3.44 -3.11 17.67
C ARG A 52 -3.12 -1.63 17.86
N GLY A 53 -3.36 -0.80 16.84
CA GLY A 53 -3.00 0.61 16.78
C GLY A 53 -1.66 0.87 16.08
N LYS A 54 -0.93 1.87 16.52
CA LYS A 54 0.38 2.23 15.98
C LYS A 54 1.40 1.13 16.28
N CYS A 55 2.05 0.62 15.22
CA CYS A 55 3.04 -0.46 15.26
C CYS A 55 4.47 0.03 14.96
N SER A 56 4.65 1.29 14.62
CA SER A 56 5.94 1.85 14.20
C SER A 56 6.10 3.31 14.59
N ASP A 57 7.30 3.70 14.97
CA ASP A 57 7.67 5.10 15.22
C ASP A 57 7.61 5.97 13.96
N PHE A 58 7.65 5.36 12.78
CA PHE A 58 7.49 6.05 11.49
C PHE A 58 6.04 6.45 11.17
N TYR A 59 5.06 6.00 11.96
CA TYR A 59 3.64 6.28 11.70
C TYR A 59 3.34 7.76 11.52
N ASP A 60 3.82 8.60 12.44
CA ASP A 60 3.47 10.03 12.46
C ASP A 60 4.08 10.78 11.25
N VAL A 61 5.25 10.37 10.79
CA VAL A 61 5.97 11.05 9.70
C VAL A 61 5.64 10.48 8.31
N ILE A 62 5.12 9.25 8.24
CA ILE A 62 4.82 8.59 6.97
C ILE A 62 3.32 8.52 6.70
N VAL A 63 2.55 7.97 7.65
CA VAL A 63 1.12 7.70 7.41
C VAL A 63 0.27 8.94 7.51
N LYS A 64 0.49 9.78 8.55
CA LYS A 64 -0.32 10.99 8.77
C LYS A 64 -0.33 11.96 7.59
N PRO A 65 0.80 12.31 6.96
CA PRO A 65 0.78 13.19 5.81
C PRO A 65 -0.11 12.66 4.67
N ILE A 66 -0.09 11.34 4.45
CA ILE A 66 -0.87 10.70 3.39
C ILE A 66 -2.37 10.75 3.69
N ILE A 67 -2.79 10.32 4.89
CA ILE A 67 -4.22 10.28 5.24
C ILE A 67 -4.82 11.68 5.35
N TYR A 68 -4.10 12.64 5.91
CA TYR A 68 -4.57 14.02 6.00
C TYR A 68 -4.69 14.69 4.62
N LYS A 69 -3.74 14.44 3.73
CA LYS A 69 -3.82 14.90 2.35
C LYS A 69 -5.01 14.29 1.61
N ALA A 70 -5.35 13.04 1.91
CA ALA A 70 -6.52 12.35 1.37
C ALA A 70 -7.86 12.81 2.00
N GLY A 71 -7.82 13.68 3.03
CA GLY A 71 -9.01 14.17 3.72
C GLY A 71 -9.55 13.23 4.81
N PHE A 72 -8.73 12.27 5.27
CA PHE A 72 -9.10 11.33 6.34
C PHE A 72 -8.41 11.70 7.66
N THR A 73 -8.93 11.14 8.73
CA THR A 73 -8.34 11.22 10.08
C THR A 73 -7.97 9.82 10.57
N GLU A 74 -7.20 9.75 11.65
CA GLU A 74 -6.73 8.48 12.22
C GLU A 74 -7.86 7.53 12.61
N GLN A 75 -9.04 8.05 12.96
CA GLN A 75 -10.22 7.26 13.33
C GLN A 75 -10.80 6.42 12.18
N HIS A 76 -10.50 6.78 10.93
CA HIS A 76 -10.93 6.02 9.75
C HIS A 76 -9.91 4.95 9.32
N LEU A 77 -8.73 4.95 9.94
CA LEU A 77 -7.64 4.09 9.54
C LEU A 77 -7.86 2.65 10.03
N LEU A 78 -7.75 1.70 9.12
CA LEU A 78 -7.87 0.29 9.40
C LEU A 78 -6.51 -0.41 9.41
N ARG A 79 -5.67 -0.11 8.42
CA ARG A 79 -4.32 -0.63 8.29
C ARG A 79 -3.45 0.32 7.47
N ALA A 80 -2.18 0.38 7.80
CA ALA A 80 -1.18 1.03 6.96
C ALA A 80 0.11 0.23 6.97
N LYS A 81 0.63 -0.10 5.78
CA LYS A 81 1.90 -0.80 5.60
C LYS A 81 2.67 -0.28 4.40
N ALA A 82 3.99 -0.30 4.46
CA ALA A 82 4.83 -0.20 3.27
C ALA A 82 5.11 -1.59 2.71
N ASN A 83 5.17 -1.69 1.38
CA ASN A 83 5.61 -2.86 0.65
C ASN A 83 6.88 -2.49 -0.13
N LEU A 84 7.88 -3.36 -0.07
CA LEU A 84 9.12 -3.26 -0.83
C LEU A 84 9.30 -4.52 -1.65
N TYR A 85 9.41 -4.35 -2.96
CA TYR A 85 9.72 -5.41 -3.92
C TYR A 85 11.13 -5.19 -4.45
N THR A 86 11.97 -6.23 -4.38
CA THR A 86 13.30 -6.23 -4.99
C THR A 86 13.22 -6.73 -6.42
N ASN A 87 14.15 -6.27 -7.26
CA ASN A 87 14.28 -6.79 -8.62
C ASN A 87 14.79 -8.24 -8.57
N GLN A 88 14.03 -9.15 -9.17
CA GLN A 88 14.35 -10.57 -9.21
C GLN A 88 14.78 -11.02 -10.63
N GLY A 89 15.15 -10.08 -11.50
CA GLY A 89 15.60 -10.32 -12.87
C GLY A 89 14.48 -10.65 -13.85
N LYS A 90 13.24 -10.76 -13.39
CA LYS A 90 12.03 -10.96 -14.19
C LYS A 90 10.83 -10.30 -13.54
N ALA A 91 9.81 -9.97 -14.33
CA ALA A 91 8.52 -9.55 -13.80
C ALA A 91 7.82 -10.77 -13.18
N ILE A 92 7.36 -10.63 -11.95
CA ILE A 92 6.58 -11.65 -11.25
C ILE A 92 5.16 -11.10 -11.08
N GLU A 93 4.20 -11.82 -11.59
CA GLU A 93 2.78 -11.55 -11.43
C GLU A 93 2.30 -12.31 -10.20
N HIS A 94 1.93 -11.57 -9.16
CA HIS A 94 1.37 -12.17 -7.95
C HIS A 94 -0.10 -12.56 -8.15
N ASP A 95 -0.65 -13.31 -7.21
CA ASP A 95 -2.05 -13.70 -7.27
C ASP A 95 -3.00 -12.52 -7.04
N TYR A 96 -4.17 -12.58 -7.68
CA TYR A 96 -5.24 -11.63 -7.41
C TYR A 96 -5.80 -11.83 -6.01
N HIS A 97 -5.96 -10.74 -5.30
CA HIS A 97 -6.52 -10.72 -3.95
C HIS A 97 -7.31 -9.44 -3.71
N ILE A 98 -8.08 -9.45 -2.64
CA ILE A 98 -8.62 -8.24 -2.01
C ILE A 98 -7.81 -7.93 -0.77
N ASP A 99 -7.66 -6.66 -0.45
CA ASP A 99 -7.04 -6.27 0.81
C ASP A 99 -7.96 -6.66 1.98
N ASN A 100 -7.48 -7.56 2.83
CA ASN A 100 -8.16 -7.92 4.07
C ASN A 100 -7.30 -7.52 5.28
N PRO A 101 -7.49 -6.32 5.84
CA PRO A 101 -6.67 -5.82 6.94
C PRO A 101 -6.96 -6.48 8.29
N VAL A 102 -8.04 -7.27 8.40
CA VAL A 102 -8.34 -8.06 9.61
C VAL A 102 -8.43 -9.53 9.22
N GLN A 103 -7.53 -10.37 9.75
CA GLN A 103 -7.55 -11.81 9.49
C GLN A 103 -8.92 -12.41 9.80
N GLY A 104 -9.55 -12.99 8.78
CA GLY A 104 -10.74 -13.82 8.90
C GLY A 104 -12.10 -13.12 8.77
N ASN A 105 -12.17 -11.79 8.73
CA ASN A 105 -13.40 -11.05 8.50
C ASN A 105 -13.28 -10.13 7.30
N LEU A 106 -14.09 -10.38 6.27
CA LEU A 106 -14.42 -9.38 5.27
C LEU A 106 -15.08 -8.22 6.03
N TYR A 107 -14.63 -6.99 5.79
CA TYR A 107 -15.27 -5.86 6.43
C TYR A 107 -16.74 -5.80 6.06
N GLU A 108 -17.59 -5.76 7.08
CA GLU A 108 -19.02 -5.51 6.92
C GLU A 108 -19.30 -4.06 6.49
N ARG A 109 -18.27 -3.18 6.58
CA ARG A 109 -18.39 -1.76 6.22
C ARG A 109 -17.65 -1.44 4.93
N PRO A 110 -18.22 -0.52 4.12
CA PRO A 110 -17.53 -0.03 2.93
C PRO A 110 -16.19 0.59 3.30
N ALA A 111 -15.14 0.11 2.66
CA ALA A 111 -13.77 0.54 2.90
C ALA A 111 -13.03 0.81 1.59
N GLY A 112 -12.05 1.70 1.65
CA GLY A 112 -11.21 2.08 0.53
C GLY A 112 -9.74 1.76 0.76
N VAL A 113 -9.01 1.81 -0.34
CA VAL A 113 -7.56 1.66 -0.38
C VAL A 113 -6.93 2.92 -0.96
N ILE A 114 -5.87 3.40 -0.31
CA ILE A 114 -4.91 4.33 -0.90
C ILE A 114 -3.63 3.55 -1.15
N LEU A 115 -3.24 3.43 -2.42
CA LEU A 115 -1.94 2.91 -2.80
C LEU A 115 -1.06 4.08 -3.24
N TYR A 116 -0.10 4.47 -2.39
CA TYR A 116 0.80 5.59 -2.63
C TYR A 116 2.17 5.10 -3.08
N ASN A 117 2.58 5.46 -4.29
CA ASN A 117 3.82 5.04 -4.92
C ASN A 117 4.97 6.02 -4.57
N LEU A 118 6.09 5.47 -4.08
CA LEU A 118 7.29 6.22 -3.72
C LEU A 118 8.42 6.12 -4.75
N THR A 119 8.32 5.20 -5.70
CA THR A 119 9.34 4.98 -6.73
C THR A 119 8.71 4.93 -8.12
N THR A 120 9.41 5.42 -9.14
CA THR A 120 9.01 5.26 -10.53
C THR A 120 9.72 4.06 -11.14
N ASN A 121 8.94 3.13 -11.71
CA ASN A 121 9.45 1.94 -12.38
C ASN A 121 8.37 1.29 -13.26
N ASN A 122 8.73 0.25 -14.02
CA ASN A 122 7.82 -0.48 -14.89
C ASN A 122 6.94 -1.53 -14.16
N GLY A 123 7.09 -1.69 -12.84
CA GLY A 123 6.16 -2.46 -12.03
C GLY A 123 4.80 -1.77 -11.90
N TYR A 124 3.75 -2.53 -11.70
CA TYR A 124 2.39 -1.99 -11.66
C TYR A 124 1.48 -2.76 -10.72
N THR A 125 0.34 -2.16 -10.41
CA THR A 125 -0.80 -2.84 -9.81
C THR A 125 -1.85 -3.05 -10.89
N GLU A 126 -2.30 -4.28 -11.07
CA GLU A 126 -3.33 -4.65 -12.04
C GLU A 126 -4.61 -5.00 -11.33
N MET A 127 -5.70 -4.36 -11.75
CA MET A 127 -7.04 -4.71 -11.30
C MET A 127 -7.54 -5.91 -12.11
N LYS A 128 -8.35 -6.77 -11.53
CA LYS A 128 -8.92 -7.94 -12.23
C LYS A 128 -9.81 -7.54 -13.42
N THR A 129 -10.27 -6.31 -13.44
CA THR A 129 -10.99 -5.67 -14.56
C THR A 129 -10.08 -5.31 -15.75
N GLY A 130 -8.75 -5.40 -15.58
CA GLY A 130 -7.75 -5.24 -16.64
C GLY A 130 -7.01 -3.89 -16.62
N GLU A 131 -7.40 -2.95 -15.77
CA GLU A 131 -6.68 -1.66 -15.64
C GLU A 131 -5.33 -1.86 -14.96
N LYS A 132 -4.30 -1.20 -15.50
CA LYS A 132 -2.93 -1.21 -14.97
C LYS A 132 -2.51 0.16 -14.47
N PHE A 133 -2.04 0.21 -13.25
CA PHE A 133 -1.50 1.40 -12.61
C PHE A 133 -0.01 1.22 -12.39
N TYR A 134 0.79 1.82 -13.25
CA TYR A 134 2.24 1.80 -13.16
C TYR A 134 2.71 2.54 -11.91
N SER A 135 3.85 2.11 -11.38
CA SER A 135 4.46 2.77 -10.23
C SER A 135 5.08 4.09 -10.68
N ASN A 136 4.37 5.19 -10.46
CA ASN A 136 4.84 6.55 -10.67
C ASN A 136 5.08 7.20 -9.30
N ARG A 137 6.28 7.71 -9.08
CA ARG A 137 6.63 8.36 -7.81
C ARG A 137 5.68 9.52 -7.51
N ASN A 138 5.29 9.63 -6.23
CA ASN A 138 4.37 10.66 -5.71
C ASN A 138 2.97 10.62 -6.36
N GLU A 139 2.52 9.43 -6.75
CA GLU A 139 1.17 9.17 -7.24
C GLU A 139 0.40 8.32 -6.22
N ALA A 140 -0.81 8.74 -5.90
CA ALA A 140 -1.77 7.99 -5.09
C ALA A 140 -2.91 7.45 -5.95
N ILE A 141 -3.23 6.18 -5.76
CA ILE A 141 -4.33 5.47 -6.43
C ILE A 141 -5.38 5.15 -5.38
N PHE A 142 -6.63 5.53 -5.65
CA PHE A 142 -7.76 5.34 -4.75
C PHE A 142 -8.74 4.35 -5.36
N PHE A 143 -9.07 3.29 -4.65
CA PHE A 143 -10.02 2.29 -5.11
C PHE A 143 -10.78 1.64 -3.96
N ASP A 144 -11.91 1.01 -4.29
CA ASP A 144 -12.71 0.27 -3.31
C ASP A 144 -11.99 -1.01 -2.89
N GLN A 145 -11.99 -1.32 -1.61
CA GLN A 145 -11.31 -2.48 -1.04
C GLN A 145 -11.79 -3.82 -1.64
N SER A 146 -13.05 -3.89 -2.12
CA SER A 146 -13.61 -5.10 -2.72
C SER A 146 -13.06 -5.42 -4.11
N ILE A 147 -12.30 -4.49 -4.73
CA ILE A 147 -11.73 -4.71 -6.06
C ILE A 147 -10.53 -5.67 -5.96
N GLU A 148 -10.66 -6.82 -6.61
CA GLU A 148 -9.56 -7.77 -6.76
C GLU A 148 -8.44 -7.15 -7.60
N HIS A 149 -7.23 -7.20 -7.05
CA HIS A 149 -6.04 -6.64 -7.69
C HIS A 149 -4.80 -7.49 -7.38
N ARG A 150 -3.76 -7.29 -8.17
CA ARG A 150 -2.46 -7.94 -7.96
C ARG A 150 -1.31 -6.97 -8.16
N SER A 151 -0.17 -7.28 -7.58
CA SER A 151 1.08 -6.60 -7.83
C SER A 151 1.87 -7.34 -8.90
N VAL A 152 2.49 -6.59 -9.82
CA VAL A 152 3.48 -7.10 -10.78
C VAL A 152 4.79 -6.39 -10.52
N THR A 153 5.87 -7.16 -10.29
CA THR A 153 7.16 -6.60 -9.91
C THR A 153 7.86 -5.90 -11.07
N GLN A 154 8.78 -5.00 -10.73
CA GLN A 154 9.59 -4.24 -11.67
C GLN A 154 10.81 -5.04 -12.16
N THR A 155 11.35 -4.60 -13.30
CA THR A 155 12.59 -5.14 -13.89
C THR A 155 13.62 -4.07 -14.26
N ASP A 156 13.26 -2.78 -14.16
CA ASP A 156 14.05 -1.63 -14.60
C ASP A 156 14.69 -0.85 -13.46
N THR A 157 14.35 -1.17 -12.22
CA THR A 157 14.93 -0.57 -11.00
C THR A 157 15.20 -1.64 -9.95
N ASP A 158 16.09 -1.38 -9.00
CA ASP A 158 16.40 -2.33 -7.91
C ASP A 158 15.22 -2.52 -6.95
N LEU A 159 14.50 -1.44 -6.68
CA LEU A 159 13.42 -1.42 -5.69
C LEU A 159 12.14 -0.79 -6.24
N ARG A 160 11.01 -1.37 -5.85
CA ARG A 160 9.69 -0.75 -5.92
C ARG A 160 9.14 -0.63 -4.51
N ILE A 161 8.79 0.60 -4.11
CA ILE A 161 8.22 0.88 -2.78
C ILE A 161 6.87 1.58 -2.96
N ASN A 162 5.86 1.05 -2.28
CA ASN A 162 4.58 1.72 -2.13
C ASN A 162 4.07 1.60 -0.69
N ILE A 163 3.14 2.48 -0.33
CA ILE A 163 2.42 2.45 0.95
C ILE A 163 0.96 2.12 0.65
N ASN A 164 0.46 1.06 1.26
CA ASN A 164 -0.91 0.59 1.17
C ASN A 164 -1.63 0.97 2.46
N ILE A 165 -2.70 1.75 2.34
CA ILE A 165 -3.52 2.23 3.45
C ILE A 165 -4.96 1.79 3.20
N ASN A 166 -5.53 1.06 4.16
CA ASN A 166 -6.94 0.70 4.17
C ASN A 166 -7.68 1.61 5.17
N TYR A 167 -8.83 2.13 4.77
CA TYR A 167 -9.61 3.07 5.58
C TYR A 167 -11.11 2.87 5.41
N GLU A 168 -11.88 3.15 6.47
CA GLU A 168 -13.36 3.24 6.38
C GLU A 168 -13.77 4.55 5.74
N TYR A 169 -14.80 4.52 4.88
CA TYR A 169 -15.34 5.76 4.33
C TYR A 169 -15.96 6.61 5.44
N PRO A 170 -15.67 7.94 5.48
CA PRO A 170 -16.38 8.86 6.36
C PRO A 170 -17.89 8.76 6.08
N ASN A 171 -18.70 8.65 7.11
CA ASN A 171 -20.16 8.50 7.04
C ASN A 171 -20.71 7.11 6.65
N SER A 172 -19.93 6.06 6.72
CA SER A 172 -20.50 4.70 6.76
C SER A 172 -21.37 4.57 8.00
N PRO A 173 -22.66 4.13 7.89
CA PRO A 173 -23.51 3.96 9.05
C PRO A 173 -22.85 2.97 10.02
N SER A 174 -22.75 3.36 11.30
CA SER A 174 -22.33 2.44 12.34
C SER A 174 -23.34 1.29 12.40
N THR A 175 -22.88 0.07 12.12
CA THR A 175 -23.63 -1.13 12.48
C THR A 175 -23.56 -1.23 14.01
N GLU A 176 -24.66 -0.84 14.69
CA GLU A 176 -24.87 -1.17 16.10
C GLU A 176 -25.15 -2.66 16.27
#